data_d35fcfc2386f2af09090ca22cd3403dc
#
_entry.id   d35fcfc2386f2af09090ca22cd3403dc
#
_cell.length_a   1.000
_cell.length_b   1.000
_cell.length_c   1.000
_cell.angle_alpha   90.00
_cell.angle_beta   90.00
_cell.angle_gamma   90.00
#
_symmetry.space_group_name_H-M   'P 1'
#
loop_
_entity.id
_entity.type
_entity.pdbx_description
1 polymer ?
#
loop_
_entity_poly.entity_id
_entity_poly.type
_entity_poly.pdbx_seq_one_letter_code
_entity_poly.pdbx_strand_id
1 'polypeptide(L)'
;MESIHTVRLKPGEEDRLLAGHPWIYRNELQGWPPSVEPGDLADVHDSRGHFLGRGYINPRSAIVIRLLARDRASIDLDFFIHRIREAQAWRERMVDDLRTRPPQARQDAPLPRAAYRVVHAEADGLPGLIVDRYGEAVAIQILTAGMERRRELILQALEEVLRPQAVVARNDSPMREREGLSREHSVVRGELPPSLTVPINGLAVTIDLLEGQKTGLFLDQVDNYRLLERVADGAEALDCFCYTGLWGLHAARYGAARVTGIDQSVPAIEGATALAKRNGLADRCTFRVGNVFDELKERDRRREAFDLVILDPPAFVKTRARLQEALAGYKEINLRAMRLLRPKGFLVTCSCSYHLNAETFRRLLWDAARDVRRAVRVVVQSAQGRDHPILLGMPESEYLKCFVLQVL
;
A
#
# COMPACT_ATOMS: atom_id res chain seq x y z
N MET A 1 -5.85 -26.20 -25.64
CA MET A 1 -6.39 -26.14 -24.25
C MET A 1 -5.20 -26.12 -23.30
N GLU A 2 -5.20 -25.21 -22.36
CA GLU A 2 -4.16 -25.16 -21.31
C GLU A 2 -4.24 -26.42 -20.45
N SER A 3 -3.10 -27.06 -20.14
CA SER A 3 -3.09 -28.28 -19.32
C SER A 3 -3.42 -27.92 -17.86
N ILE A 4 -4.36 -28.65 -17.26
CA ILE A 4 -4.72 -28.48 -15.87
C ILE A 4 -4.16 -29.68 -15.08
N HIS A 5 -3.22 -29.41 -14.19
CA HIS A 5 -2.66 -30.45 -13.32
C HIS A 5 -3.61 -30.73 -12.15
N THR A 6 -3.56 -31.95 -11.65
CA THR A 6 -4.25 -32.31 -10.40
C THR A 6 -3.23 -32.45 -9.28
N VAL A 7 -3.44 -31.73 -8.18
CA VAL A 7 -2.62 -31.81 -6.98
C VAL A 7 -3.45 -32.17 -5.76
N ARG A 8 -2.84 -32.88 -4.80
CA ARG A 8 -3.48 -33.24 -3.54
C ARG A 8 -2.72 -32.71 -2.36
N LEU A 9 -3.45 -32.21 -1.38
CA LEU A 9 -2.90 -31.80 -0.09
C LEU A 9 -2.68 -33.01 0.83
N LYS A 10 -1.75 -32.88 1.75
CA LYS A 10 -1.62 -33.78 2.89
C LYS A 10 -2.82 -33.65 3.82
N PRO A 11 -3.14 -34.70 4.61
CA PRO A 11 -4.24 -34.62 5.59
C PRO A 11 -4.06 -33.44 6.56
N GLY A 12 -5.12 -32.60 6.71
CA GLY A 12 -5.15 -31.45 7.61
C GLY A 12 -4.59 -30.15 7.04
N GLU A 13 -3.98 -30.18 5.85
CA GLU A 13 -3.45 -28.97 5.22
C GLU A 13 -4.55 -28.16 4.46
N GLU A 14 -5.75 -28.71 4.37
CA GLU A 14 -6.92 -28.03 3.77
C GLU A 14 -7.53 -26.93 4.65
N ASP A 15 -7.37 -26.98 5.97
CA ASP A 15 -8.04 -26.11 6.92
C ASP A 15 -7.82 -24.63 6.65
N ARG A 16 -6.58 -24.24 6.37
CA ARG A 16 -6.22 -22.88 6.05
C ARG A 16 -6.86 -22.39 4.75
N LEU A 17 -6.95 -23.24 3.72
CA LEU A 17 -7.64 -22.94 2.49
C LEU A 17 -9.15 -22.77 2.72
N LEU A 18 -9.75 -23.67 3.49
CA LEU A 18 -11.17 -23.60 3.85
C LEU A 18 -11.50 -22.34 4.66
N ALA A 19 -10.55 -21.87 5.48
CA ALA A 19 -10.63 -20.59 6.19
C ALA A 19 -10.42 -19.35 5.29
N GLY A 20 -10.23 -19.53 3.97
CA GLY A 20 -10.14 -18.42 3.00
C GLY A 20 -8.72 -18.04 2.56
N HIS A 21 -7.68 -18.67 3.09
CA HIS A 21 -6.29 -18.39 2.67
C HIS A 21 -6.03 -18.96 1.26
N PRO A 22 -5.49 -18.17 0.30
CA PRO A 22 -5.36 -18.65 -1.09
C PRO A 22 -4.01 -19.32 -1.41
N TRP A 23 -3.06 -19.37 -0.47
CA TRP A 23 -1.70 -19.85 -0.73
C TRP A 23 -1.49 -21.31 -0.28
N ILE A 24 -0.71 -22.06 -1.07
CA ILE A 24 -0.28 -23.41 -0.77
C ILE A 24 1.23 -23.47 -0.90
N TYR A 25 1.88 -24.06 0.10
CA TYR A 25 3.33 -24.26 0.13
C TYR A 25 3.70 -25.70 -0.30
N ARG A 26 4.94 -25.87 -0.78
CA ARG A 26 5.40 -27.15 -1.30
C ARG A 26 5.28 -28.30 -0.29
N ASN A 27 5.56 -28.05 0.99
CA ASN A 27 5.49 -29.04 2.06
C ASN A 27 4.06 -29.51 2.37
N GLU A 28 3.04 -28.80 1.91
CA GLU A 28 1.63 -29.13 2.11
C GLU A 28 1.10 -30.14 1.07
N LEU A 29 1.86 -30.38 -0.02
CA LEU A 29 1.47 -31.29 -1.09
C LEU A 29 1.84 -32.75 -0.77
N GLN A 30 0.98 -33.72 -1.13
CA GLN A 30 1.27 -35.16 -1.05
C GLN A 30 2.32 -35.60 -2.06
N GLY A 31 2.40 -34.95 -3.21
CA GLY A 31 3.33 -35.23 -4.28
C GLY A 31 3.41 -34.04 -5.25
N TRP A 32 4.29 -34.16 -6.23
CA TRP A 32 4.50 -33.16 -7.23
C TRP A 32 4.02 -33.67 -8.61
N PRO A 33 3.17 -32.98 -9.34
CA PRO A 33 2.76 -33.41 -10.67
C PRO A 33 3.96 -33.38 -11.63
N PRO A 34 4.05 -34.33 -12.57
CA PRO A 34 5.11 -34.34 -13.56
C PRO A 34 4.96 -33.16 -14.54
N SER A 35 6.07 -32.70 -15.09
CA SER A 35 6.13 -31.75 -16.22
C SER A 35 5.37 -30.46 -16.01
N VAL A 36 5.45 -29.87 -14.80
CA VAL A 36 4.81 -28.58 -14.47
C VAL A 36 5.67 -27.43 -14.95
N GLU A 37 5.08 -26.56 -15.75
CA GLU A 37 5.67 -25.29 -16.15
C GLU A 37 5.19 -24.14 -15.22
N PRO A 38 6.04 -23.12 -14.95
CA PRO A 38 5.62 -21.96 -14.17
C PRO A 38 4.39 -21.28 -14.76
N GLY A 39 3.32 -21.19 -13.96
CA GLY A 39 2.07 -20.57 -14.36
C GLY A 39 1.01 -21.50 -14.92
N ASP A 40 1.29 -22.82 -15.05
CA ASP A 40 0.26 -23.81 -15.39
C ASP A 40 -0.90 -23.78 -14.41
N LEU A 41 -2.10 -24.19 -14.85
CA LEU A 41 -3.24 -24.35 -13.95
C LEU A 41 -3.17 -25.64 -13.16
N ALA A 42 -3.71 -25.61 -11.96
CA ALA A 42 -3.84 -26.77 -11.09
C ALA A 42 -5.19 -26.79 -10.39
N ASP A 43 -5.85 -27.94 -10.42
CA ASP A 43 -7.00 -28.27 -9.60
C ASP A 43 -6.50 -28.89 -8.28
N VAL A 44 -6.82 -28.23 -7.18
CA VAL A 44 -6.39 -28.61 -5.83
C VAL A 44 -7.48 -29.47 -5.18
N HIS A 45 -7.05 -30.58 -4.60
CA HIS A 45 -7.92 -31.51 -3.87
C HIS A 45 -7.38 -31.74 -2.45
N ASP A 46 -8.27 -32.03 -1.53
CA ASP A 46 -7.89 -32.55 -0.21
C ASP A 46 -7.28 -33.97 -0.30
N SER A 47 -6.87 -34.52 0.83
CA SER A 47 -6.32 -35.88 0.92
C SER A 47 -7.31 -36.98 0.53
N ARG A 48 -8.63 -36.71 0.59
CA ARG A 48 -9.72 -37.62 0.24
C ARG A 48 -10.17 -37.47 -1.23
N GLY A 49 -9.66 -36.47 -1.95
CA GLY A 49 -10.00 -36.22 -3.34
C GLY A 49 -11.14 -35.23 -3.57
N HIS A 50 -11.64 -34.52 -2.54
CA HIS A 50 -12.61 -33.46 -2.73
C HIS A 50 -11.92 -32.22 -3.31
N PHE A 51 -12.54 -31.62 -4.29
CA PHE A 51 -12.04 -30.42 -4.95
C PHE A 51 -12.12 -29.21 -3.99
N LEU A 52 -11.02 -28.45 -3.88
CA LEU A 52 -10.90 -27.28 -3.01
C LEU A 52 -10.83 -25.96 -3.79
N GLY A 53 -10.37 -26.02 -5.03
CA GLY A 53 -10.25 -24.83 -5.88
C GLY A 53 -9.29 -25.01 -7.03
N ARG A 54 -9.31 -24.05 -7.94
CA ARG A 54 -8.40 -23.94 -9.10
C ARG A 54 -7.49 -22.74 -8.93
N GLY A 55 -6.21 -22.92 -9.23
CA GLY A 55 -5.21 -21.87 -9.18
C GLY A 55 -4.12 -22.10 -10.21
N TYR A 56 -3.05 -21.33 -10.12
CA TYR A 56 -1.84 -21.56 -10.89
C TYR A 56 -0.71 -22.05 -9.99
N ILE A 57 0.19 -22.83 -10.60
CA ILE A 57 1.31 -23.48 -9.95
C ILE A 57 2.64 -22.92 -10.46
N ASN A 58 3.61 -22.70 -9.56
CA ASN A 58 4.97 -22.32 -9.91
C ASN A 58 5.98 -23.13 -9.07
N PRO A 59 6.72 -24.07 -9.70
CA PRO A 59 7.71 -24.89 -8.99
C PRO A 59 8.90 -24.11 -8.42
N ARG A 60 9.13 -22.88 -8.88
CA ARG A 60 10.25 -22.03 -8.43
C ARG A 60 9.90 -21.17 -7.24
N SER A 61 8.60 -20.98 -6.96
CA SER A 61 8.12 -20.15 -5.85
C SER A 61 8.07 -20.91 -4.53
N ALA A 62 8.28 -20.21 -3.41
CA ALA A 62 8.00 -20.76 -2.08
C ALA A 62 6.49 -21.02 -1.88
N ILE A 63 5.64 -20.13 -2.41
CA ILE A 63 4.19 -20.29 -2.47
C ILE A 63 3.88 -20.95 -3.81
N VAL A 64 3.86 -22.28 -3.80
CA VAL A 64 3.84 -23.07 -5.05
C VAL A 64 2.52 -23.01 -5.78
N ILE A 65 1.38 -22.81 -5.10
CA ILE A 65 0.09 -22.62 -5.72
C ILE A 65 -0.62 -21.42 -5.10
N ARG A 66 -1.26 -20.63 -5.95
CA ARG A 66 -2.17 -19.56 -5.54
C ARG A 66 -3.52 -19.79 -6.18
N LEU A 67 -4.58 -19.90 -5.36
CA LEU A 67 -5.94 -20.13 -5.82
C LEU A 67 -6.53 -18.90 -6.48
N LEU A 68 -7.21 -19.10 -7.61
CA LEU A 68 -7.96 -18.11 -8.36
C LEU A 68 -9.47 -18.24 -8.14
N ALA A 69 -9.95 -19.47 -8.04
CA ALA A 69 -11.37 -19.79 -7.91
C ALA A 69 -11.60 -20.98 -6.96
N ARG A 70 -12.76 -21.00 -6.30
CA ARG A 70 -13.19 -22.09 -5.44
C ARG A 70 -14.05 -23.12 -6.18
N ASP A 71 -14.33 -22.87 -7.45
CA ASP A 71 -15.02 -23.72 -8.38
C ASP A 71 -14.13 -24.06 -9.58
N ARG A 72 -14.66 -24.82 -10.55
CA ARG A 72 -13.95 -25.21 -11.77
C ARG A 72 -14.11 -24.16 -12.87
N ALA A 73 -14.01 -22.88 -12.53
CA ALA A 73 -14.10 -21.78 -13.48
C ALA A 73 -13.04 -21.92 -14.59
N SER A 74 -13.39 -21.52 -15.81
CA SER A 74 -12.40 -21.25 -16.86
C SER A 74 -11.62 -19.99 -16.50
N ILE A 75 -10.29 -20.02 -16.65
CA ILE A 75 -9.42 -18.87 -16.37
C ILE A 75 -9.09 -18.20 -17.71
N ASP A 76 -10.11 -17.61 -18.29
CA ASP A 76 -10.10 -16.95 -19.60
C ASP A 76 -10.31 -15.42 -19.47
N LEU A 77 -10.57 -14.75 -20.59
CA LEU A 77 -10.79 -13.31 -20.62
C LEU A 77 -12.01 -12.90 -19.77
N ASP A 78 -13.11 -13.64 -19.84
CA ASP A 78 -14.35 -13.34 -19.09
C ASP A 78 -14.13 -13.44 -17.58
N PHE A 79 -13.29 -14.39 -17.14
CA PHE A 79 -12.87 -14.49 -15.74
C PHE A 79 -12.20 -13.19 -15.26
N PHE A 80 -11.20 -12.68 -16.01
CA PHE A 80 -10.51 -11.45 -15.64
C PHE A 80 -11.41 -10.22 -15.72
N ILE A 81 -12.25 -10.11 -16.73
CA ILE A 81 -13.25 -9.03 -16.86
C ILE A 81 -14.16 -9.03 -15.63
N HIS A 82 -14.69 -10.19 -15.25
CA HIS A 82 -15.58 -10.31 -14.09
C HIS A 82 -14.89 -9.89 -12.80
N ARG A 83 -13.69 -10.41 -12.51
CA ARG A 83 -12.94 -10.10 -11.31
C ARG A 83 -12.55 -8.62 -11.20
N ILE A 84 -12.13 -8.01 -12.31
CA ILE A 84 -11.75 -6.58 -12.32
C ILE A 84 -13.01 -5.70 -12.14
N ARG A 85 -14.16 -6.06 -12.74
CA ARG A 85 -15.43 -5.36 -12.50
C ARG A 85 -15.88 -5.44 -11.04
N GLU A 86 -15.82 -6.62 -10.43
CA GLU A 86 -16.14 -6.79 -9.01
C GLU A 86 -15.24 -5.92 -8.13
N ALA A 87 -13.94 -5.95 -8.40
CA ALA A 87 -12.95 -5.16 -7.68
C ALA A 87 -13.22 -3.64 -7.81
N GLN A 88 -13.50 -3.16 -9.02
CA GLN A 88 -13.85 -1.76 -9.29
C GLN A 88 -15.16 -1.37 -8.57
N ALA A 89 -16.22 -2.16 -8.75
CA ALA A 89 -17.52 -1.90 -8.13
C ALA A 89 -17.43 -1.85 -6.59
N TRP A 90 -16.59 -2.71 -6.00
CA TRP A 90 -16.33 -2.68 -4.58
C TRP A 90 -15.68 -1.35 -4.16
N ARG A 91 -14.65 -0.85 -4.90
CA ARG A 91 -14.03 0.47 -4.62
C ARG A 91 -15.03 1.61 -4.76
N GLU A 92 -15.81 1.63 -5.81
CA GLU A 92 -16.86 2.64 -6.03
C GLU A 92 -17.86 2.67 -4.88
N ARG A 93 -18.13 1.53 -4.25
CA ARG A 93 -19.03 1.42 -3.10
C ARG A 93 -18.38 1.82 -1.77
N MET A 94 -17.11 1.44 -1.54
CA MET A 94 -16.46 1.51 -0.23
C MET A 94 -15.58 2.74 -0.05
N VAL A 95 -15.13 3.35 -1.14
CA VAL A 95 -14.29 4.56 -1.11
C VAL A 95 -15.19 5.77 -1.37
N ASP A 96 -15.48 6.54 -0.33
CA ASP A 96 -16.50 7.60 -0.34
C ASP A 96 -16.34 8.64 -1.47
N ASP A 97 -15.10 8.96 -1.79
CA ASP A 97 -14.78 9.98 -2.79
C ASP A 97 -14.87 9.46 -4.24
N LEU A 98 -15.09 8.15 -4.46
CA LEU A 98 -15.29 7.57 -5.78
C LEU A 98 -16.76 7.54 -6.19
N ARG A 99 -17.70 7.72 -5.27
CA ARG A 99 -19.12 7.77 -5.62
C ARG A 99 -19.42 8.98 -6.47
N THR A 100 -19.99 8.75 -7.64
CA THR A 100 -20.61 9.82 -8.43
C THR A 100 -21.69 10.46 -7.57
N ARG A 101 -21.49 11.72 -7.17
CA ARG A 101 -22.47 12.46 -6.40
C ARG A 101 -23.71 12.74 -7.27
N PRO A 102 -24.92 12.73 -6.69
CA PRO A 102 -26.09 13.20 -7.40
C PRO A 102 -25.88 14.67 -7.84
N PRO A 103 -26.47 15.11 -8.96
CA PRO A 103 -26.25 16.44 -9.57
C PRO A 103 -26.48 17.65 -8.66
N GLN A 104 -27.08 17.46 -7.49
CA GLN A 104 -27.43 18.50 -6.52
C GLN A 104 -26.41 18.69 -5.39
N ALA A 105 -25.31 17.94 -5.36
CA ALA A 105 -24.28 18.11 -4.33
C ALA A 105 -23.47 19.40 -4.60
N ARG A 106 -23.37 20.23 -3.55
CA ARG A 106 -22.77 21.56 -3.46
C ARG A 106 -21.54 21.76 -4.35
N GLN A 107 -21.46 22.92 -5.02
CA GLN A 107 -20.34 23.36 -5.88
C GLN A 107 -18.97 23.37 -5.17
N ASP A 108 -18.95 23.40 -3.83
CA ASP A 108 -17.73 23.43 -2.99
C ASP A 108 -17.24 22.03 -2.55
N ALA A 109 -17.81 20.96 -3.11
CA ALA A 109 -17.40 19.62 -2.72
C ALA A 109 -16.05 19.23 -3.34
N PRO A 110 -15.14 18.57 -2.59
CA PRO A 110 -13.86 18.13 -3.13
C PRO A 110 -14.06 17.26 -4.37
N LEU A 111 -13.15 17.41 -5.35
CA LEU A 111 -13.14 16.61 -6.57
C LEU A 111 -13.09 15.10 -6.20
N PRO A 112 -13.78 14.24 -6.96
CA PRO A 112 -13.75 12.82 -6.70
C PRO A 112 -12.30 12.30 -6.74
N ARG A 113 -11.99 11.34 -5.88
CA ARG A 113 -10.67 10.71 -5.84
C ARG A 113 -10.35 10.09 -7.20
N ALA A 114 -9.30 10.61 -7.86
CA ALA A 114 -8.90 10.16 -9.19
C ALA A 114 -7.72 9.17 -9.16
N ALA A 115 -7.18 8.86 -7.96
CA ALA A 115 -6.13 7.88 -7.79
C ALA A 115 -6.47 6.90 -6.66
N TYR A 116 -6.49 5.60 -7.00
CA TYR A 116 -6.81 4.53 -6.07
C TYR A 116 -6.37 3.17 -6.62
N ARG A 117 -6.21 2.19 -5.74
CA ARG A 117 -5.98 0.80 -6.10
C ARG A 117 -7.26 0.14 -6.57
N VAL A 118 -7.29 -0.32 -7.81
CA VAL A 118 -8.43 -1.05 -8.40
C VAL A 118 -8.36 -2.53 -8.02
N VAL A 119 -7.17 -3.15 -8.10
CA VAL A 119 -6.96 -4.57 -7.77
C VAL A 119 -5.85 -4.70 -6.74
N HIS A 120 -6.16 -5.35 -5.61
CA HIS A 120 -5.24 -5.63 -4.51
C HIS A 120 -5.00 -7.14 -4.36
N ALA A 121 -4.42 -7.72 -5.39
CA ALA A 121 -3.93 -9.09 -5.44
C ALA A 121 -4.91 -10.13 -4.85
N GLU A 122 -4.51 -10.88 -3.83
CA GLU A 122 -5.26 -11.95 -3.18
C GLU A 122 -6.62 -11.49 -2.67
N ALA A 123 -6.71 -10.26 -2.18
CA ALA A 123 -7.96 -9.73 -1.62
C ALA A 123 -9.05 -9.51 -2.68
N ASP A 124 -8.69 -9.45 -3.96
CA ASP A 124 -9.62 -9.36 -5.08
C ASP A 124 -9.66 -10.67 -5.91
N GLY A 125 -9.11 -11.77 -5.38
CA GLY A 125 -9.09 -13.06 -6.06
C GLY A 125 -8.18 -13.12 -7.30
N LEU A 126 -7.23 -12.17 -7.40
CA LEU A 126 -6.24 -12.08 -8.49
C LEU A 126 -4.81 -12.09 -7.90
N PRO A 127 -4.39 -13.18 -7.23
CA PRO A 127 -3.12 -13.27 -6.51
C PRO A 127 -1.94 -12.81 -7.36
N GLY A 128 -1.16 -11.84 -6.82
CA GLY A 128 0.02 -11.32 -7.50
C GLY A 128 -0.26 -10.28 -8.59
N LEU A 129 -1.50 -9.83 -8.78
CA LEU A 129 -1.85 -8.71 -9.65
C LEU A 129 -2.17 -7.46 -8.81
N ILE A 130 -1.47 -6.37 -9.08
CA ILE A 130 -1.78 -5.04 -8.57
C ILE A 130 -2.21 -4.16 -9.73
N VAL A 131 -3.28 -3.39 -9.56
CA VAL A 131 -3.75 -2.42 -10.55
C VAL A 131 -4.07 -1.12 -9.82
N ASP A 132 -3.34 -0.06 -10.14
CA ASP A 132 -3.54 1.28 -9.59
C ASP A 132 -3.99 2.25 -10.69
N ARG A 133 -5.07 2.97 -10.45
CA ARG A 133 -5.60 3.97 -11.36
C ARG A 133 -5.13 5.37 -10.95
N TYR A 134 -4.76 6.18 -11.94
CA TYR A 134 -4.35 7.57 -11.82
C TYR A 134 -5.05 8.39 -12.91
N GLY A 135 -6.27 8.86 -12.63
CA GLY A 135 -7.09 9.51 -13.64
C GLY A 135 -7.42 8.57 -14.79
N GLU A 136 -6.91 8.90 -15.99
CA GLU A 136 -7.10 8.09 -17.20
C GLU A 136 -5.95 7.10 -17.46
N ALA A 137 -4.90 7.10 -16.64
CA ALA A 137 -3.80 6.14 -16.72
C ALA A 137 -3.93 5.05 -15.65
N VAL A 138 -3.39 3.87 -15.96
CA VAL A 138 -3.34 2.71 -15.07
C VAL A 138 -1.90 2.22 -14.96
N ALA A 139 -1.44 1.99 -13.73
CA ALA A 139 -0.20 1.28 -13.46
C ALA A 139 -0.50 -0.14 -12.98
N ILE A 140 0.21 -1.13 -13.53
CA ILE A 140 0.05 -2.54 -13.15
C ILE A 140 1.35 -3.12 -12.63
N GLN A 141 1.23 -4.06 -11.67
CA GLN A 141 2.32 -4.95 -11.31
C GLN A 141 1.86 -6.40 -11.44
N ILE A 142 2.57 -7.16 -12.24
CA ILE A 142 2.38 -8.59 -12.41
C ILE A 142 3.53 -9.28 -11.68
N LEU A 143 3.27 -9.78 -10.48
CA LEU A 143 4.30 -10.22 -9.54
C LEU A 143 4.55 -11.73 -9.56
N THR A 144 3.74 -12.51 -10.29
CA THR A 144 3.76 -13.98 -10.26
C THR A 144 3.74 -14.57 -11.66
N ALA A 145 4.34 -15.76 -11.82
CA ALA A 145 4.42 -16.46 -13.09
C ALA A 145 3.04 -16.79 -13.65
N GLY A 146 2.07 -17.10 -12.80
CA GLY A 146 0.70 -17.41 -13.23
C GLY A 146 -0.03 -16.21 -13.85
N MET A 147 0.15 -15.02 -13.27
CA MET A 147 -0.39 -13.78 -13.85
C MET A 147 0.40 -13.35 -15.09
N GLU A 148 1.73 -13.51 -15.11
CA GLU A 148 2.55 -13.17 -16.27
C GLU A 148 2.15 -13.99 -17.50
N ARG A 149 1.89 -15.28 -17.34
CA ARG A 149 1.42 -16.15 -18.44
C ARG A 149 0.07 -15.68 -19.01
N ARG A 150 -0.72 -14.97 -18.21
CA ARG A 150 -2.05 -14.43 -18.59
C ARG A 150 -2.04 -12.92 -18.82
N ARG A 151 -0.84 -12.35 -18.99
CA ARG A 151 -0.65 -10.90 -19.16
C ARG A 151 -1.56 -10.30 -20.22
N GLU A 152 -1.67 -10.94 -21.38
CA GLU A 152 -2.47 -10.43 -22.49
C GLU A 152 -3.97 -10.43 -22.16
N LEU A 153 -4.48 -11.48 -21.51
CA LEU A 153 -5.87 -11.53 -21.04
C LEU A 153 -6.16 -10.44 -19.99
N ILE A 154 -5.20 -10.20 -19.09
CA ILE A 154 -5.29 -9.14 -18.07
C ILE A 154 -5.35 -7.77 -18.76
N LEU A 155 -4.47 -7.49 -19.71
CA LEU A 155 -4.44 -6.22 -20.44
C LEU A 155 -5.74 -5.96 -21.20
N GLN A 156 -6.27 -6.95 -21.92
CA GLN A 156 -7.55 -6.86 -22.60
C GLN A 156 -8.71 -6.60 -21.63
N ALA A 157 -8.73 -7.30 -20.49
CA ALA A 157 -9.75 -7.09 -19.47
C ALA A 157 -9.69 -5.67 -18.86
N LEU A 158 -8.49 -5.13 -18.64
CA LEU A 158 -8.30 -3.75 -18.17
C LEU A 158 -8.79 -2.72 -19.21
N GLU A 159 -8.49 -2.94 -20.48
CA GLU A 159 -8.98 -2.08 -21.59
C GLU A 159 -10.52 -2.09 -21.66
N GLU A 160 -11.15 -3.25 -21.52
CA GLU A 160 -12.61 -3.36 -21.56
C GLU A 160 -13.28 -2.71 -20.35
N VAL A 161 -12.75 -2.94 -19.13
CA VAL A 161 -13.41 -2.53 -17.89
C VAL A 161 -13.06 -1.08 -17.53
N LEU A 162 -11.79 -0.70 -17.59
CA LEU A 162 -11.31 0.58 -17.10
C LEU A 162 -11.16 1.63 -18.22
N ARG A 163 -11.04 1.19 -19.48
CA ARG A 163 -10.82 2.03 -20.67
C ARG A 163 -9.73 3.08 -20.45
N PRO A 164 -8.52 2.68 -20.04
CA PRO A 164 -7.47 3.62 -19.76
C PRO A 164 -6.89 4.22 -21.05
N GLN A 165 -6.42 5.48 -20.98
CA GLN A 165 -5.64 6.09 -22.05
C GLN A 165 -4.26 5.44 -22.20
N ALA A 166 -3.67 5.04 -21.07
CA ALA A 166 -2.39 4.34 -21.05
C ALA A 166 -2.35 3.29 -19.92
N VAL A 167 -1.65 2.18 -20.18
CA VAL A 167 -1.30 1.19 -19.16
C VAL A 167 0.23 1.11 -19.05
N VAL A 168 0.74 1.30 -17.83
CA VAL A 168 2.16 1.22 -17.51
C VAL A 168 2.43 -0.03 -16.68
N ALA A 169 3.32 -0.89 -17.15
CA ALA A 169 3.81 -2.00 -16.36
C ALA A 169 4.94 -1.52 -15.44
N ARG A 170 4.74 -1.62 -14.11
CA ARG A 170 5.71 -1.34 -13.06
C ARG A 170 6.18 -2.66 -12.43
N ASN A 171 6.74 -3.50 -13.29
CA ASN A 171 7.23 -4.83 -12.98
C ASN A 171 8.69 -4.84 -12.47
N ASP A 172 9.14 -3.77 -11.84
CA ASP A 172 10.48 -3.55 -11.30
C ASP A 172 10.70 -4.12 -9.88
N SER A 173 9.66 -4.77 -9.30
CA SER A 173 9.74 -5.38 -7.98
C SER A 173 10.70 -6.58 -7.92
N PRO A 174 11.57 -6.67 -6.85
CA PRO A 174 12.41 -7.85 -6.62
C PRO A 174 11.64 -9.16 -6.42
N MET A 175 10.33 -9.08 -6.11
CA MET A 175 9.48 -10.27 -5.96
C MET A 175 9.37 -11.08 -7.25
N ARG A 176 9.47 -10.44 -8.41
CA ARG A 176 9.43 -11.11 -9.73
C ARG A 176 10.58 -12.11 -9.92
N GLU A 177 11.78 -11.75 -9.47
CA GLU A 177 12.96 -12.63 -9.55
C GLU A 177 12.76 -13.95 -8.77
N ARG A 178 12.05 -13.89 -7.63
CA ARG A 178 11.69 -15.07 -6.84
C ARG A 178 10.68 -16.00 -7.55
N GLU A 179 9.92 -15.44 -8.49
CA GLU A 179 8.99 -16.17 -9.35
C GLU A 179 9.64 -16.63 -10.66
N GLY A 180 10.91 -16.28 -10.90
CA GLY A 180 11.67 -16.59 -12.11
C GLY A 180 11.37 -15.63 -13.27
N LEU A 181 10.89 -14.40 -12.97
CA LEU A 181 10.52 -13.37 -13.94
C LEU A 181 11.55 -12.25 -13.98
N SER A 182 11.78 -11.66 -15.15
CA SER A 182 12.58 -10.44 -15.32
C SER A 182 11.88 -9.21 -14.78
N ARG A 183 12.66 -8.21 -14.38
CA ARG A 183 12.14 -6.88 -14.06
C ARG A 183 11.99 -6.07 -15.34
N GLU A 184 10.94 -5.27 -15.40
CA GLU A 184 10.71 -4.31 -16.48
C GLU A 184 9.83 -3.16 -15.98
N HIS A 185 9.95 -1.98 -16.62
CA HIS A 185 8.97 -0.92 -16.52
C HIS A 185 8.83 -0.27 -17.90
N SER A 186 7.61 -0.12 -18.38
CA SER A 186 7.33 0.42 -19.71
C SER A 186 5.83 0.74 -19.88
N VAL A 187 5.54 1.60 -20.86
CA VAL A 187 4.17 1.75 -21.35
C VAL A 187 3.83 0.53 -22.20
N VAL A 188 2.81 -0.22 -21.81
CA VAL A 188 2.41 -1.48 -22.49
C VAL A 188 1.13 -1.35 -23.32
N ARG A 189 0.36 -0.29 -23.10
CA ARG A 189 -0.82 0.10 -23.91
C ARG A 189 -0.93 1.62 -23.94
N GLY A 190 -1.37 2.16 -25.09
CA GLY A 190 -1.66 3.58 -25.28
C GLY A 190 -0.45 4.51 -25.13
N GLU A 191 -0.73 5.76 -24.82
CA GLU A 191 0.30 6.81 -24.64
C GLU A 191 0.08 7.55 -23.34
N LEU A 192 1.16 7.71 -22.55
CA LEU A 192 1.13 8.51 -21.33
C LEU A 192 1.10 10.00 -21.70
N PRO A 193 0.25 10.79 -21.02
CA PRO A 193 0.31 12.25 -21.16
C PRO A 193 1.66 12.76 -20.63
N PRO A 194 2.18 13.88 -21.18
CA PRO A 194 3.44 14.49 -20.76
C PRO A 194 3.50 14.88 -19.28
N SER A 195 2.34 15.11 -18.67
CA SER A 195 2.19 15.38 -17.24
C SER A 195 0.88 14.78 -16.75
N LEU A 196 0.98 13.89 -15.78
CA LEU A 196 -0.16 13.29 -15.12
C LEU A 196 -0.37 13.96 -13.76
N THR A 197 -1.45 14.72 -13.64
CA THR A 197 -1.82 15.36 -12.37
C THR A 197 -3.22 14.91 -11.95
N VAL A 198 -3.34 14.44 -10.72
CA VAL A 198 -4.61 13.93 -10.16
C VAL A 198 -4.93 14.59 -8.82
N PRO A 199 -6.22 14.77 -8.49
CA PRO A 199 -6.63 15.24 -7.18
C PRO A 199 -6.50 14.13 -6.13
N ILE A 200 -5.85 14.46 -5.00
CA ILE A 200 -5.74 13.61 -3.81
C ILE A 200 -6.22 14.44 -2.61
N ASN A 201 -7.39 14.13 -2.06
CA ASN A 201 -8.00 14.89 -0.94
C ASN A 201 -7.93 16.41 -1.14
N GLY A 202 -8.16 16.86 -2.40
CA GLY A 202 -8.15 18.26 -2.78
C GLY A 202 -6.78 18.91 -3.03
N LEU A 203 -5.69 18.16 -3.02
CA LEU A 203 -4.39 18.59 -3.55
C LEU A 203 -4.25 18.12 -5.00
N ALA A 204 -3.69 18.97 -5.85
CA ALA A 204 -3.28 18.63 -7.22
C ALA A 204 -1.90 17.97 -7.17
N VAL A 205 -1.83 16.64 -7.34
CA VAL A 205 -0.60 15.86 -7.22
C VAL A 205 -0.12 15.43 -8.60
N THR A 206 1.10 15.84 -8.97
CA THR A 206 1.77 15.37 -10.20
C THR A 206 2.43 14.02 -9.92
N ILE A 207 2.26 13.08 -10.83
CA ILE A 207 2.72 11.72 -10.71
C ILE A 207 3.60 11.37 -11.89
N ASP A 208 4.72 10.73 -11.61
CA ASP A 208 5.54 10.07 -12.60
C ASP A 208 5.34 8.55 -12.49
N LEU A 209 4.66 7.97 -13.48
CA LEU A 209 4.40 6.53 -13.50
C LEU A 209 5.61 5.70 -13.97
N LEU A 210 6.61 6.30 -14.58
CA LEU A 210 7.80 5.59 -15.04
C LEU A 210 8.92 5.62 -13.99
N GLU A 211 9.22 6.79 -13.40
CA GLU A 211 10.35 6.93 -12.47
C GLU A 211 9.94 7.02 -11.00
N GLY A 212 8.63 7.24 -10.70
CA GLY A 212 8.10 7.34 -9.34
C GLY A 212 8.26 6.05 -8.52
N GLN A 213 8.22 6.14 -7.20
CA GLN A 213 8.26 4.97 -6.32
C GLN A 213 6.97 4.15 -6.38
N LYS A 214 7.07 2.84 -6.11
CA LYS A 214 5.97 1.86 -6.25
C LYS A 214 5.36 1.97 -7.66
N THR A 215 4.04 2.17 -7.72
CA THR A 215 3.27 2.41 -8.95
C THR A 215 3.08 3.89 -9.27
N GLY A 216 3.66 4.80 -8.47
CA GLY A 216 3.55 6.26 -8.62
C GLY A 216 3.36 7.00 -7.28
N LEU A 217 2.43 6.54 -6.42
CA LEU A 217 2.15 7.10 -5.10
C LEU A 217 1.96 6.01 -4.02
N PHE A 218 1.98 6.43 -2.76
CA PHE A 218 1.59 5.61 -1.62
C PHE A 218 0.07 5.71 -1.41
N LEU A 219 -0.70 5.04 -2.28
CA LEU A 219 -2.17 5.09 -2.27
C LEU A 219 -2.75 4.52 -0.97
N ASP A 220 -2.04 3.61 -0.32
CA ASP A 220 -2.38 3.01 0.97
C ASP A 220 -2.50 4.02 2.12
N GLN A 221 -1.89 5.21 2.00
CA GLN A 221 -1.94 6.28 3.00
C GLN A 221 -3.02 7.36 2.72
N VAL A 222 -3.68 7.34 1.57
CA VAL A 222 -4.58 8.44 1.15
C VAL A 222 -5.72 8.67 2.13
N ASP A 223 -6.31 7.60 2.68
CA ASP A 223 -7.36 7.73 3.70
C ASP A 223 -6.79 8.25 5.03
N ASN A 224 -5.52 7.91 5.36
CA ASN A 224 -4.87 8.34 6.59
C ASN A 224 -4.52 9.84 6.58
N TYR A 225 -4.23 10.44 5.43
CA TYR A 225 -4.00 11.90 5.36
C TYR A 225 -5.18 12.70 5.91
N ARG A 226 -6.43 12.19 5.80
CA ARG A 226 -7.63 12.85 6.32
C ARG A 226 -7.70 12.87 7.85
N LEU A 227 -6.94 12.04 8.54
CA LEU A 227 -6.84 12.09 10.01
C LEU A 227 -6.30 13.43 10.50
N LEU A 228 -5.54 14.15 9.64
CA LEU A 228 -5.00 15.47 9.93
C LEU A 228 -6.07 16.56 10.00
N GLU A 229 -7.24 16.37 9.39
CA GLU A 229 -8.36 17.35 9.42
C GLU A 229 -8.74 17.78 10.85
N ARG A 230 -8.47 16.93 11.83
CA ARG A 230 -8.87 17.15 13.23
C ARG A 230 -7.74 17.65 14.13
N VAL A 231 -6.48 17.61 13.65
CA VAL A 231 -5.31 17.82 14.50
C VAL A 231 -4.30 18.82 13.93
N ALA A 232 -4.51 19.30 12.70
CA ALA A 232 -3.54 20.17 12.02
C ALA A 232 -3.82 21.66 12.14
N ASP A 233 -5.05 22.08 12.48
CA ASP A 233 -5.44 23.49 12.50
C ASP A 233 -4.57 24.31 13.47
N GLY A 234 -3.96 25.39 12.92
CA GLY A 234 -3.02 26.26 13.65
C GLY A 234 -1.68 25.63 14.04
N ALA A 235 -1.45 24.34 13.72
CA ALA A 235 -0.29 23.60 14.20
C ALA A 235 1.03 24.05 13.55
N GLU A 236 2.10 24.05 14.34
CA GLU A 236 3.48 23.96 13.87
C GLU A 236 3.84 22.47 13.73
N ALA A 237 4.01 22.01 12.48
CA ALA A 237 4.12 20.60 12.15
C ALA A 237 5.52 20.21 11.66
N LEU A 238 5.99 19.03 12.07
CA LEU A 238 7.22 18.38 11.61
C LEU A 238 6.86 17.07 10.90
N ASP A 239 7.12 16.98 9.58
CA ASP A 239 6.89 15.81 8.75
C ASP A 239 8.21 15.07 8.48
N CYS A 240 8.40 13.94 9.13
CA CYS A 240 9.61 13.13 9.06
C CYS A 240 9.43 11.96 8.10
N PHE A 241 10.46 11.74 7.25
CA PHE A 241 10.39 10.80 6.12
C PHE A 241 9.32 11.24 5.11
N CYS A 242 9.30 12.56 4.85
CA CYS A 242 8.18 13.18 4.13
C CYS A 242 8.06 12.77 2.67
N TYR A 243 9.10 12.17 2.06
CA TYR A 243 9.13 11.83 0.63
C TYR A 243 8.71 13.04 -0.22
N THR A 244 7.66 12.91 -1.05
CA THR A 244 7.11 14.03 -1.85
C THR A 244 6.19 14.96 -1.05
N GLY A 245 6.22 14.89 0.27
CA GLY A 245 5.59 15.84 1.20
C GLY A 245 4.08 15.72 1.37
N LEU A 246 3.45 14.61 0.95
CA LEU A 246 1.98 14.52 0.97
C LEU A 246 1.38 14.64 2.38
N TRP A 247 2.01 14.08 3.41
CA TRP A 247 1.57 14.26 4.78
C TRP A 247 1.63 15.74 5.20
N GLY A 248 2.77 16.39 5.01
CA GLY A 248 2.95 17.81 5.34
C GLY A 248 2.04 18.73 4.54
N LEU A 249 1.88 18.46 3.24
CA LEU A 249 0.99 19.25 2.38
C LEU A 249 -0.48 19.12 2.80
N HIS A 250 -0.93 17.94 3.23
CA HIS A 250 -2.26 17.77 3.79
C HIS A 250 -2.39 18.47 5.15
N ALA A 251 -1.37 18.44 6.01
CA ALA A 251 -1.37 19.22 7.25
C ALA A 251 -1.55 20.72 6.96
N ALA A 252 -0.80 21.28 6.01
CA ALA A 252 -0.93 22.67 5.60
C ALA A 252 -2.31 22.98 5.00
N ARG A 253 -2.85 22.07 4.17
CA ARG A 253 -4.20 22.21 3.61
C ARG A 253 -5.28 22.23 4.69
N TYR A 254 -5.11 21.42 5.74
CA TYR A 254 -6.05 21.35 6.88
C TYR A 254 -5.73 22.36 7.99
N GLY A 255 -4.98 23.42 7.66
CA GLY A 255 -4.85 24.58 8.53
C GLY A 255 -3.55 24.69 9.32
N ALA A 256 -2.57 23.81 9.15
CA ALA A 256 -1.29 23.97 9.82
C ALA A 256 -0.66 25.32 9.47
N ALA A 257 -0.22 26.06 10.50
CA ALA A 257 0.39 27.38 10.34
C ALA A 257 1.75 27.30 9.66
N ARG A 258 2.52 26.26 10.00
CA ARG A 258 3.84 25.99 9.42
C ARG A 258 4.10 24.50 9.35
N VAL A 259 4.73 24.05 8.28
CA VAL A 259 5.15 22.66 8.07
C VAL A 259 6.63 22.63 7.70
N THR A 260 7.40 21.82 8.42
CA THR A 260 8.77 21.47 8.04
C THR A 260 8.82 20.01 7.67
N GLY A 261 9.11 19.69 6.39
CA GLY A 261 9.29 18.32 5.90
C GLY A 261 10.77 17.95 5.77
N ILE A 262 11.12 16.72 6.12
CA ILE A 262 12.49 16.20 6.07
C ILE A 262 12.51 14.83 5.41
N ASP A 263 13.36 14.68 4.40
CA ASP A 263 13.67 13.39 3.77
C ASP A 263 15.14 13.38 3.31
N GLN A 264 15.74 12.22 3.16
CA GLN A 264 17.11 12.07 2.67
C GLN A 264 17.21 12.13 1.13
N SER A 265 16.10 11.99 0.42
CA SER A 265 16.04 11.95 -1.04
C SER A 265 15.95 13.37 -1.62
N VAL A 266 16.99 13.79 -2.34
CA VAL A 266 17.00 15.09 -3.03
C VAL A 266 15.83 15.20 -4.03
N PRO A 267 15.60 14.22 -4.94
CA PRO A 267 14.49 14.31 -5.89
C PRO A 267 13.11 14.36 -5.20
N ALA A 268 12.95 13.66 -4.06
CA ALA A 268 11.69 13.70 -3.31
C ALA A 268 11.42 15.10 -2.72
N ILE A 269 12.44 15.76 -2.18
CA ILE A 269 12.35 17.12 -1.63
C ILE A 269 12.08 18.16 -2.73
N GLU A 270 12.71 18.02 -3.90
CA GLU A 270 12.40 18.86 -5.06
C GLU A 270 10.94 18.68 -5.49
N GLY A 271 10.45 17.43 -5.56
CA GLY A 271 9.06 17.12 -5.84
C GLY A 271 8.09 17.70 -4.80
N ALA A 272 8.40 17.57 -3.50
CA ALA A 272 7.61 18.15 -2.42
C ALA A 272 7.51 19.68 -2.52
N THR A 273 8.63 20.33 -2.83
CA THR A 273 8.69 21.79 -3.01
C THR A 273 7.88 22.24 -4.23
N ALA A 274 7.95 21.51 -5.34
CA ALA A 274 7.15 21.76 -6.52
C ALA A 274 5.65 21.58 -6.27
N LEU A 275 5.27 20.52 -5.52
CA LEU A 275 3.88 20.27 -5.14
C LEU A 275 3.35 21.36 -4.19
N ALA A 276 4.15 21.86 -3.25
CA ALA A 276 3.78 22.99 -2.40
C ALA A 276 3.45 24.24 -3.23
N LYS A 277 4.30 24.59 -4.19
CA LYS A 277 4.08 25.71 -5.10
C LYS A 277 2.81 25.52 -5.94
N ARG A 278 2.62 24.35 -6.54
CA ARG A 278 1.45 24.02 -7.35
C ARG A 278 0.14 24.19 -6.59
N ASN A 279 0.14 23.88 -5.30
CA ASN A 279 -1.04 23.92 -4.45
C ASN A 279 -1.19 25.23 -3.65
N GLY A 280 -0.35 26.25 -3.88
CA GLY A 280 -0.41 27.52 -3.15
C GLY A 280 -0.05 27.41 -1.67
N LEU A 281 0.77 26.43 -1.28
CA LEU A 281 1.16 26.14 0.10
C LEU A 281 2.63 26.46 0.39
N ALA A 282 3.36 27.05 -0.57
CA ALA A 282 4.80 27.31 -0.44
C ALA A 282 5.16 28.23 0.72
N ASP A 283 4.28 29.16 1.09
CA ASP A 283 4.50 30.10 2.19
C ASP A 283 4.42 29.42 3.58
N ARG A 284 3.76 28.25 3.66
CA ARG A 284 3.58 27.50 4.90
C ARG A 284 4.45 26.24 4.98
N CYS A 285 4.92 25.71 3.85
CA CYS A 285 5.66 24.45 3.78
C CYS A 285 7.12 24.69 3.39
N THR A 286 8.03 24.20 4.19
CA THR A 286 9.47 24.15 3.90
C THR A 286 9.93 22.71 3.89
N PHE A 287 10.53 22.25 2.79
CA PHE A 287 11.08 20.91 2.67
C PHE A 287 12.59 20.96 2.57
N ARG A 288 13.30 20.04 3.24
CA ARG A 288 14.76 20.00 3.25
C ARG A 288 15.31 18.59 3.26
N VAL A 289 16.46 18.43 2.62
CA VAL A 289 17.21 17.17 2.65
C VAL A 289 17.89 17.00 4.01
N GLY A 290 17.72 15.82 4.62
CA GLY A 290 18.35 15.52 5.91
C GLY A 290 18.10 14.08 6.35
N ASN A 291 18.96 13.58 7.22
CA ASN A 291 18.76 12.32 7.90
C ASN A 291 17.82 12.53 9.09
N VAL A 292 16.65 11.87 9.09
CA VAL A 292 15.62 12.07 10.12
C VAL A 292 16.12 11.73 11.53
N PHE A 293 16.94 10.70 11.70
CA PHE A 293 17.47 10.33 13.03
C PHE A 293 18.34 11.44 13.60
N ASP A 294 19.22 12.02 12.79
CA ASP A 294 20.10 13.12 13.19
C ASP A 294 19.30 14.39 13.44
N GLU A 295 18.32 14.69 12.57
CA GLU A 295 17.43 15.85 12.70
C GLU A 295 16.60 15.81 13.98
N LEU A 296 15.97 14.67 14.27
CA LEU A 296 15.20 14.51 15.52
C LEU A 296 16.10 14.65 16.75
N LYS A 297 17.33 14.11 16.70
CA LYS A 297 18.32 14.22 17.78
C LYS A 297 18.77 15.67 18.00
N GLU A 298 19.07 16.39 16.93
CA GLU A 298 19.52 17.78 17.03
C GLU A 298 18.40 18.70 17.53
N ARG A 299 17.16 18.51 17.03
CA ARG A 299 15.99 19.28 17.52
C ARG A 299 15.69 19.01 18.99
N ASP A 300 15.76 17.73 19.43
CA ASP A 300 15.61 17.34 20.83
C ASP A 300 16.68 18.05 21.71
N ARG A 301 17.94 18.08 21.24
CA ARG A 301 19.03 18.80 21.90
C ARG A 301 18.78 20.32 22.01
N ARG A 302 18.22 20.92 20.96
CA ARG A 302 17.84 22.35 20.91
C ARG A 302 16.54 22.64 21.66
N ARG A 303 15.83 21.63 22.15
CA ARG A 303 14.52 21.75 22.79
C ARG A 303 13.49 22.44 21.92
N GLU A 304 13.54 22.19 20.60
CA GLU A 304 12.48 22.64 19.69
C GLU A 304 11.16 21.96 20.08
N ALA A 305 10.04 22.62 19.80
CA ALA A 305 8.73 22.11 20.17
C ALA A 305 7.72 22.31 19.05
N PHE A 306 6.90 21.28 18.80
CA PHE A 306 5.90 21.22 17.74
C PHE A 306 4.52 20.87 18.31
N ASP A 307 3.47 21.23 17.59
CA ASP A 307 2.11 20.85 17.93
C ASP A 307 1.74 19.50 17.26
N LEU A 308 2.36 19.21 16.12
CA LEU A 308 2.15 17.98 15.35
C LEU A 308 3.51 17.43 14.86
N VAL A 309 3.77 16.15 15.11
CA VAL A 309 4.89 15.42 14.51
C VAL A 309 4.32 14.24 13.73
N ILE A 310 4.81 14.04 12.50
CA ILE A 310 4.41 12.94 11.61
C ILE A 310 5.62 12.06 11.36
N LEU A 311 5.48 10.76 11.55
CA LEU A 311 6.49 9.73 11.29
C LEU A 311 5.93 8.68 10.35
N ASP A 312 6.34 8.70 9.10
CA ASP A 312 6.01 7.65 8.11
C ASP A 312 7.28 7.03 7.50
N PRO A 313 8.07 6.31 8.32
CA PRO A 313 9.35 5.76 7.90
C PRO A 313 9.18 4.63 6.89
N PRO A 314 10.20 4.36 6.05
CA PRO A 314 10.27 3.15 5.26
C PRO A 314 10.30 1.91 6.16
N ALA A 315 9.99 0.74 5.60
CA ALA A 315 10.00 -0.51 6.35
C ALA A 315 11.41 -0.79 6.91
N PHE A 316 11.60 -0.64 8.22
CA PHE A 316 12.87 -0.97 8.89
C PHE A 316 13.08 -2.48 9.00
N VAL A 317 11.99 -3.27 9.14
CA VAL A 317 12.04 -4.73 9.20
C VAL A 317 11.99 -5.32 7.80
N LYS A 318 13.13 -5.66 7.23
CA LYS A 318 13.22 -6.35 5.92
C LYS A 318 13.18 -7.87 6.07
N THR A 319 13.65 -8.41 7.20
CA THR A 319 13.68 -9.84 7.50
C THR A 319 13.38 -10.08 8.97
N ARG A 320 12.80 -11.24 9.31
CA ARG A 320 12.50 -11.61 10.70
C ARG A 320 13.75 -11.61 11.60
N ALA A 321 14.92 -11.93 11.04
CA ALA A 321 16.20 -11.93 11.77
C ALA A 321 16.62 -10.53 12.28
N ARG A 322 16.19 -9.44 11.60
CA ARG A 322 16.50 -8.06 11.99
C ARG A 322 15.37 -7.36 12.74
N LEU A 323 14.39 -8.12 13.23
CA LEU A 323 13.22 -7.53 13.90
C LEU A 323 13.63 -6.68 15.12
N GLN A 324 14.53 -7.16 15.97
CA GLN A 324 14.94 -6.44 17.20
C GLN A 324 15.66 -5.11 16.90
N GLU A 325 16.54 -5.10 15.90
CA GLU A 325 17.24 -3.89 15.46
C GLU A 325 16.23 -2.84 14.93
N ALA A 326 15.27 -3.29 14.13
CA ALA A 326 14.23 -2.44 13.58
C ALA A 326 13.27 -1.89 14.67
N LEU A 327 12.93 -2.70 15.67
CA LEU A 327 12.13 -2.25 16.81
C LEU A 327 12.86 -1.14 17.60
N ALA A 328 14.19 -1.25 17.78
CA ALA A 328 14.98 -0.19 18.42
C ALA A 328 14.92 1.12 17.61
N GLY A 329 15.03 1.05 16.27
CA GLY A 329 14.90 2.22 15.40
C GLY A 329 13.51 2.88 15.47
N TYR A 330 12.43 2.08 15.42
CA TYR A 330 11.07 2.59 15.60
C TYR A 330 10.90 3.24 16.99
N LYS A 331 11.42 2.61 18.06
CA LYS A 331 11.33 3.16 19.41
C LYS A 331 12.05 4.50 19.49
N GLU A 332 13.25 4.60 18.95
CA GLU A 332 14.08 5.82 18.98
C GLU A 332 13.37 7.02 18.33
N ILE A 333 12.86 6.87 17.10
CA ILE A 333 12.18 7.98 16.41
C ILE A 333 10.89 8.39 17.13
N ASN A 334 10.10 7.44 17.63
CA ASN A 334 8.87 7.73 18.37
C ASN A 334 9.15 8.41 19.72
N LEU A 335 10.16 7.97 20.45
CA LEU A 335 10.61 8.58 21.70
C LEU A 335 11.01 10.04 21.49
N ARG A 336 11.82 10.33 20.46
CA ARG A 336 12.24 11.71 20.16
C ARG A 336 11.08 12.57 19.69
N ALA A 337 10.21 12.04 18.83
CA ALA A 337 9.01 12.75 18.42
C ALA A 337 8.14 13.15 19.63
N MET A 338 7.93 12.24 20.57
CA MET A 338 7.18 12.55 21.81
C MET A 338 7.85 13.61 22.68
N ARG A 339 9.20 13.70 22.70
CA ARG A 339 9.91 14.78 23.39
C ARG A 339 9.72 16.14 22.73
N LEU A 340 9.66 16.15 21.40
CA LEU A 340 9.49 17.37 20.61
C LEU A 340 8.04 17.91 20.64
N LEU A 341 7.08 17.15 21.14
CA LEU A 341 5.70 17.59 21.19
C LEU A 341 5.43 18.50 22.40
N ARG A 342 4.72 19.60 22.16
CA ARG A 342 4.11 20.43 23.23
C ARG A 342 3.09 19.61 24.01
N PRO A 343 2.76 19.97 25.24
CA PRO A 343 1.60 19.40 25.94
C PRO A 343 0.34 19.52 25.06
N LYS A 344 -0.45 18.46 24.99
CA LYS A 344 -1.62 18.29 24.10
C LYS A 344 -1.32 18.18 22.61
N GLY A 345 -0.03 18.19 22.22
CA GLY A 345 0.39 17.97 20.83
C GLY A 345 0.14 16.55 20.33
N PHE A 346 0.13 16.37 19.01
CA PHE A 346 -0.22 15.12 18.37
C PHE A 346 0.96 14.47 17.66
N LEU A 347 1.04 13.15 17.76
CA LEU A 347 1.95 12.31 16.99
C LEU A 347 1.14 11.44 16.05
N VAL A 348 1.39 11.59 14.73
CA VAL A 348 0.98 10.61 13.73
C VAL A 348 2.17 9.69 13.49
N THR A 349 2.03 8.39 13.68
CA THR A 349 3.13 7.45 13.50
C THR A 349 2.70 6.20 12.77
N CYS A 350 3.45 5.85 11.72
CA CYS A 350 3.14 4.74 10.83
C CYS A 350 4.24 3.66 10.85
N SER A 351 3.86 2.46 10.47
CA SER A 351 4.78 1.37 10.11
C SER A 351 4.18 0.51 9.02
N CYS A 352 4.89 0.41 7.90
CA CYS A 352 4.58 -0.53 6.80
C CYS A 352 5.38 -1.84 6.90
N SER A 353 6.06 -2.11 8.03
CA SER A 353 6.84 -3.33 8.23
C SER A 353 5.92 -4.52 8.44
N TYR A 354 5.96 -5.47 7.51
CA TYR A 354 5.17 -6.70 7.51
C TYR A 354 5.33 -7.55 8.78
N HIS A 355 6.55 -7.70 9.29
CA HIS A 355 6.83 -8.50 10.48
C HIS A 355 6.52 -7.79 11.81
N LEU A 356 6.00 -6.57 11.77
CA LEU A 356 5.62 -5.78 12.93
C LEU A 356 4.09 -5.62 12.96
N ASN A 357 3.39 -6.44 13.74
CA ASN A 357 1.94 -6.33 13.90
C ASN A 357 1.53 -5.12 14.77
N ALA A 358 0.24 -4.78 14.74
CA ALA A 358 -0.31 -3.60 15.43
C ALA A 358 -0.14 -3.67 16.95
N GLU A 359 -0.25 -4.84 17.56
CA GLU A 359 -0.08 -5.03 19.01
C GLU A 359 1.36 -4.76 19.45
N THR A 360 2.33 -5.36 18.73
CA THR A 360 3.76 -5.14 18.99
C THR A 360 4.13 -3.67 18.78
N PHE A 361 3.58 -3.01 17.73
CA PHE A 361 3.81 -1.60 17.50
C PHE A 361 3.22 -0.73 18.62
N ARG A 362 2.00 -1.01 19.07
CA ARG A 362 1.37 -0.34 20.22
C ARG A 362 2.21 -0.48 21.50
N ARG A 363 2.74 -1.67 21.79
CA ARG A 363 3.62 -1.90 22.92
C ARG A 363 4.90 -1.08 22.83
N LEU A 364 5.51 -1.01 21.66
CA LEU A 364 6.69 -0.18 21.39
C LEU A 364 6.40 1.30 21.65
N LEU A 365 5.24 1.82 21.21
CA LEU A 365 4.82 3.20 21.44
C LEU A 365 4.62 3.48 22.92
N TRP A 366 4.04 2.53 23.66
CA TRP A 366 3.93 2.63 25.13
C TRP A 366 5.30 2.65 25.81
N ASP A 367 6.25 1.80 25.40
CA ASP A 367 7.61 1.79 25.91
C ASP A 367 8.33 3.14 25.65
N ALA A 368 8.14 3.72 24.45
CA ALA A 368 8.68 5.04 24.13
C ALA A 368 8.08 6.14 25.02
N ALA A 369 6.75 6.13 25.22
CA ALA A 369 6.05 7.09 26.08
C ALA A 369 6.52 7.00 27.56
N ARG A 370 6.68 5.78 28.07
CA ARG A 370 7.20 5.52 29.41
C ARG A 370 8.62 6.08 29.59
N ASP A 371 9.49 5.87 28.62
CA ASP A 371 10.90 6.30 28.70
C ASP A 371 11.03 7.83 28.67
N VAL A 372 10.09 8.53 28.00
CA VAL A 372 10.02 10.01 28.06
C VAL A 372 9.18 10.53 29.22
N ARG A 373 8.61 9.65 30.04
CA ARG A 373 7.75 9.98 31.20
C ARG A 373 6.56 10.86 30.81
N ARG A 374 5.91 10.55 29.68
CA ARG A 374 4.71 11.24 29.24
C ARG A 374 3.51 10.29 29.20
N ALA A 375 2.38 10.76 29.67
CA ALA A 375 1.10 10.10 29.42
C ALA A 375 0.67 10.37 27.98
N VAL A 376 0.21 9.34 27.28
CA VAL A 376 -0.17 9.42 25.86
C VAL A 376 -1.51 8.74 25.66
N ARG A 377 -2.41 9.43 24.95
CA ARG A 377 -3.73 8.91 24.58
C ARG A 377 -3.70 8.43 23.14
N VAL A 378 -4.22 7.24 22.87
CA VAL A 378 -4.51 6.79 21.50
C VAL A 378 -5.81 7.45 21.05
N VAL A 379 -5.74 8.30 20.02
CA VAL A 379 -6.89 9.00 19.44
C VAL A 379 -7.49 8.17 18.31
N VAL A 380 -6.63 7.65 17.42
CA VAL A 380 -7.03 6.79 16.30
C VAL A 380 -6.00 5.68 16.15
N GLN A 381 -6.49 4.49 15.81
CA GLN A 381 -5.70 3.40 15.24
C GLN A 381 -6.31 3.09 13.88
N SER A 382 -5.51 3.15 12.82
CA SER A 382 -5.90 2.92 11.43
C SER A 382 -4.94 1.93 10.77
N ALA A 383 -5.31 1.46 9.59
CA ALA A 383 -4.55 0.57 8.73
C ALA A 383 -4.37 1.20 7.35
N GLN A 384 -4.11 0.38 6.33
CA GLN A 384 -4.11 0.82 4.92
C GLN A 384 -5.49 1.32 4.48
N GLY A 385 -5.51 2.19 3.47
CA GLY A 385 -6.71 2.75 2.90
C GLY A 385 -7.72 1.70 2.43
N ARG A 386 -8.99 2.05 2.39
CA ARG A 386 -10.09 1.14 2.01
C ARG A 386 -9.95 0.53 0.61
N ASP A 387 -9.23 1.17 -0.29
CA ASP A 387 -8.89 0.60 -1.60
C ASP A 387 -7.83 -0.51 -1.55
N HIS A 388 -7.26 -0.78 -0.36
CA HIS A 388 -6.33 -1.87 -0.06
C HIS A 388 -6.99 -2.86 0.93
N PRO A 389 -8.00 -3.64 0.51
CA PRO A 389 -8.75 -4.48 1.43
C PRO A 389 -7.88 -5.53 2.12
N ILE A 390 -8.24 -5.84 3.35
CA ILE A 390 -7.64 -6.90 4.16
C ILE A 390 -8.51 -8.15 4.03
N LEU A 391 -7.89 -9.26 3.68
CA LEU A 391 -8.54 -10.56 3.63
C LEU A 391 -8.43 -11.22 5.01
N LEU A 392 -9.55 -11.43 5.70
CA LEU A 392 -9.55 -11.92 7.08
C LEU A 392 -8.83 -13.25 7.26
N GLY A 393 -8.97 -14.17 6.30
CA GLY A 393 -8.27 -15.46 6.28
C GLY A 393 -6.79 -15.38 5.92
N MET A 394 -6.27 -14.20 5.62
CA MET A 394 -4.89 -13.95 5.18
C MET A 394 -4.28 -12.77 5.95
N PRO A 395 -3.75 -12.99 7.17
CA PRO A 395 -3.12 -11.93 7.98
C PRO A 395 -2.02 -11.16 7.24
N GLU A 396 -1.38 -11.79 6.27
CA GLU A 396 -0.37 -11.20 5.39
C GLU A 396 -0.88 -10.01 4.57
N SER A 397 -2.18 -9.87 4.40
CA SER A 397 -2.78 -8.72 3.70
C SER A 397 -2.83 -7.44 4.55
N GLU A 398 -2.67 -7.54 5.88
CA GLU A 398 -2.59 -6.41 6.80
C GLU A 398 -1.13 -6.02 7.05
N TYR A 399 -0.66 -4.94 6.43
CA TYR A 399 0.75 -4.56 6.52
C TYR A 399 0.98 -3.14 7.03
N LEU A 400 0.02 -2.22 6.95
CA LEU A 400 0.15 -0.84 7.40
C LEU A 400 -0.50 -0.64 8.77
N LYS A 401 0.21 0.02 9.66
CA LYS A 401 -0.27 0.49 10.97
C LYS A 401 -0.09 1.99 11.01
N CYS A 402 -1.14 2.73 11.36
CA CYS A 402 -1.12 4.17 11.55
C CYS A 402 -1.79 4.50 12.90
N PHE A 403 -1.09 5.22 13.74
CA PHE A 403 -1.62 5.69 15.02
C PHE A 403 -1.61 7.21 15.07
N VAL A 404 -2.70 7.80 15.52
CA VAL A 404 -2.75 9.19 15.98
C VAL A 404 -2.77 9.18 17.49
N LEU A 405 -1.74 9.75 18.08
CA LEU A 405 -1.52 9.80 19.53
C LEU A 405 -1.57 11.26 20.00
N GLN A 406 -2.10 11.51 21.21
CA GLN A 406 -2.01 12.80 21.86
C GLN A 406 -1.16 12.70 23.12
N VAL A 407 -0.14 13.53 23.22
CA VAL A 407 0.68 13.68 24.43
C VAL A 407 -0.09 14.55 25.45
N LEU A 408 -0.21 14.09 26.69
CA LEU A 408 -0.94 14.79 27.77
C LEU A 408 -0.01 15.65 28.60
#